data_147712922c3278f003de44b5929cacc7
#
_entry.id   147712922c3278f003de44b5929cacc7
#
_cell.length_a   1.000
_cell.length_b   1.000
_cell.length_c   1.000
_cell.angle_alpha   90.00
_cell.angle_beta   90.00
_cell.angle_gamma   90.00
#
_symmetry.space_group_name_H-M   'P 1'
#
loop_
_entity.id
_entity.type
_entity.pdbx_description
1 polymer ?
#
loop_
_entity_poly.entity_id
_entity_poly.type
_entity_poly.pdbx_seq_one_letter_code
_entity_poly.pdbx_strand_id
1 'polypeptide(L)'
;MNRILLSLLVILWKLLLLFPRPMHKRLVYFFGNLIYLIPIKRNKISQKNIELCFPKLSQEERKKLHKLNVIASAKIIFDSGISWFWSDKRINKLISYEIRGLENLLEEQKNNNGILLFFKHSLHLELDARLLGMNAEIYGVERVHNSDSFDSIQNKGRLKSVKDTCDRNNPLKFIRWLKNGKTVLYATDQDYGLSQSDIVNFFNHPAATISAPQKIIKSTKCNPNGNIR
;
A
#
# COMPACT_ATOMS: atom_id res chain seq x y z
N MET A 1 -0.61 7.28 -22.33
CA MET A 1 0.21 6.14 -22.82
C MET A 1 -0.61 5.35 -23.84
N ASN A 2 -0.01 4.94 -24.97
CA ASN A 2 -0.69 4.16 -26.00
C ASN A 2 -1.18 2.83 -25.41
N ARG A 3 -2.44 2.43 -25.71
CA ARG A 3 -3.05 1.18 -25.17
C ARG A 3 -2.25 -0.07 -25.55
N ILE A 4 -1.69 -0.11 -26.76
CA ILE A 4 -0.87 -1.23 -27.24
C ILE A 4 0.40 -1.35 -26.39
N LEU A 5 1.13 -0.25 -26.17
CA LEU A 5 2.33 -0.23 -25.35
C LEU A 5 2.04 -0.67 -23.91
N LEU A 6 0.93 -0.18 -23.33
CA LEU A 6 0.52 -0.61 -21.99
C LEU A 6 0.25 -2.13 -21.94
N SER A 7 -0.45 -2.67 -22.95
CA SER A 7 -0.73 -4.10 -23.02
C SER A 7 0.55 -4.92 -23.11
N LEU A 8 1.50 -4.51 -23.92
CA LEU A 8 2.81 -5.18 -24.03
C LEU A 8 3.58 -5.13 -22.70
N LEU A 9 3.59 -3.98 -22.02
CA LEU A 9 4.22 -3.86 -20.69
C LEU A 9 3.56 -4.77 -19.66
N VAL A 10 2.24 -4.89 -19.67
CA VAL A 10 1.50 -5.80 -18.77
C VAL A 10 1.80 -7.27 -19.08
N ILE A 11 1.91 -7.64 -20.36
CA ILE A 11 2.30 -9.01 -20.75
C ILE A 11 3.72 -9.29 -20.26
N LEU A 12 4.67 -8.41 -20.50
CA LEU A 12 6.04 -8.54 -19.99
C LEU A 12 6.06 -8.64 -18.47
N TRP A 13 5.29 -7.81 -17.77
CA TRP A 13 5.16 -7.87 -16.32
C TRP A 13 4.65 -9.24 -15.85
N LYS A 14 3.60 -9.79 -16.49
CA LYS A 14 3.09 -11.14 -16.18
C LYS A 14 4.15 -12.23 -16.46
N LEU A 15 4.93 -12.11 -17.52
CA LEU A 15 6.02 -13.05 -17.82
C LEU A 15 7.10 -13.01 -16.73
N LEU A 16 7.49 -11.82 -16.23
CA LEU A 16 8.43 -11.70 -15.11
C LEU A 16 7.92 -12.40 -13.84
N LEU A 17 6.60 -12.43 -13.63
CA LEU A 17 5.99 -13.09 -12.47
C LEU A 17 5.92 -14.63 -12.61
N LEU A 18 6.23 -15.20 -13.76
CA LEU A 18 6.34 -16.66 -13.94
C LEU A 18 7.62 -17.21 -13.30
N PHE A 19 8.65 -16.40 -13.16
CA PHE A 19 9.92 -16.84 -12.56
C PHE A 19 9.73 -17.29 -11.11
N PRO A 20 10.57 -18.22 -10.61
CA PRO A 20 10.57 -18.66 -9.22
C PRO A 20 10.88 -17.48 -8.26
N ARG A 21 10.33 -17.51 -7.04
CA ARG A 21 10.53 -16.46 -6.02
C ARG A 21 12.00 -16.08 -5.76
N PRO A 22 12.97 -16.99 -5.72
CA PRO A 22 14.38 -16.62 -5.60
C PRO A 22 14.88 -15.72 -6.74
N MET A 23 14.38 -15.91 -7.97
CA MET A 23 14.70 -15.05 -9.11
C MET A 23 14.10 -13.65 -8.97
N HIS A 24 12.88 -13.53 -8.40
CA HIS A 24 12.31 -12.22 -8.12
C HIS A 24 13.25 -11.37 -7.24
N LYS A 25 13.90 -11.96 -6.23
CA LYS A 25 14.88 -11.25 -5.39
C LYS A 25 16.06 -10.72 -6.20
N ARG A 26 16.60 -11.53 -7.14
CA ARG A 26 17.70 -11.11 -8.03
C ARG A 26 17.27 -10.00 -8.99
N LEU A 27 16.07 -10.13 -9.56
CA LEU A 27 15.49 -9.11 -10.45
C LEU A 27 15.21 -7.80 -9.71
N VAL A 28 14.69 -7.86 -8.48
CA VAL A 28 14.53 -6.67 -7.61
C VAL A 28 15.86 -5.98 -7.41
N TYR A 29 16.92 -6.72 -7.12
CA TYR A 29 18.25 -6.16 -6.93
C TYR A 29 18.78 -5.53 -8.22
N PHE A 30 18.62 -6.20 -9.35
CA PHE A 30 19.02 -5.71 -10.67
C PHE A 30 18.29 -4.42 -11.05
N PHE A 31 16.95 -4.44 -11.07
CA PHE A 31 16.15 -3.27 -11.42
C PHE A 31 16.31 -2.14 -10.40
N GLY A 32 16.43 -2.45 -9.12
CA GLY A 32 16.64 -1.47 -8.08
C GLY A 32 17.96 -0.72 -8.23
N ASN A 33 19.06 -1.42 -8.61
CA ASN A 33 20.31 -0.74 -8.93
C ASN A 33 20.19 0.15 -10.19
N LEU A 34 19.47 -0.31 -11.22
CA LEU A 34 19.21 0.55 -12.38
C LEU A 34 18.45 1.82 -11.99
N ILE A 35 17.38 1.68 -11.19
CA ILE A 35 16.59 2.82 -10.70
C ILE A 35 17.47 3.76 -9.86
N TYR A 36 18.38 3.22 -9.06
CA TYR A 36 19.29 4.05 -8.25
C TYR A 36 20.22 4.93 -9.11
N LEU A 37 20.64 4.45 -10.28
CA LEU A 37 21.49 5.19 -11.18
C LEU A 37 20.77 6.32 -11.94
N ILE A 38 19.43 6.27 -11.98
CA ILE A 38 18.64 7.28 -12.72
C ILE A 38 18.26 8.41 -11.75
N PRO A 39 18.55 9.69 -12.09
CA PRO A 39 18.26 10.84 -11.21
C PRO A 39 16.78 11.23 -11.23
N ILE A 40 15.89 10.33 -10.86
CA ILE A 40 14.46 10.59 -10.79
C ILE A 40 14.08 11.36 -9.51
N LYS A 41 12.99 12.13 -9.59
CA LYS A 41 12.49 12.94 -8.47
C LYS A 41 12.29 12.13 -7.18
N ARG A 42 11.81 10.88 -7.28
CA ARG A 42 11.59 10.01 -6.12
C ARG A 42 12.89 9.65 -5.38
N ASN A 43 14.00 9.46 -6.09
CA ASN A 43 15.30 9.19 -5.47
C ASN A 43 15.77 10.40 -4.65
N LYS A 44 15.60 11.63 -5.19
CA LYS A 44 15.94 12.86 -4.47
C LYS A 44 15.08 13.03 -3.20
N ILE A 45 13.76 12.74 -3.27
CA ILE A 45 12.87 12.78 -2.11
C ILE A 45 13.31 11.75 -1.06
N SER A 46 13.59 10.51 -1.47
CA SER A 46 14.06 9.46 -0.57
C SER A 46 15.36 9.87 0.14
N GLN A 47 16.33 10.42 -0.60
CA GLN A 47 17.57 10.91 -0.03
C GLN A 47 17.29 12.01 1.02
N LYS A 48 16.47 13.01 0.66
CA LYS A 48 16.14 14.11 1.58
C LYS A 48 15.43 13.64 2.85
N ASN A 49 14.50 12.70 2.71
CA ASN A 49 13.82 12.12 3.87
C ASN A 49 14.80 11.40 4.81
N ILE A 50 15.77 10.64 4.25
CA ILE A 50 16.79 9.97 5.05
C ILE A 50 17.69 10.98 5.77
N GLU A 51 18.08 12.07 5.10
CA GLU A 51 18.86 13.15 5.71
C GLU A 51 18.13 13.79 6.89
N LEU A 52 16.83 14.04 6.75
CA LEU A 52 16.00 14.62 7.81
C LEU A 52 15.75 13.63 8.97
N CYS A 53 15.38 12.38 8.65
CA CYS A 53 15.00 11.41 9.67
C CYS A 53 16.20 10.84 10.44
N PHE A 54 17.40 10.82 9.84
CA PHE A 54 18.59 10.21 10.42
C PHE A 54 19.80 11.17 10.44
N PRO A 55 19.68 12.34 11.10
CA PRO A 55 20.73 13.35 11.09
C PRO A 55 22.02 12.89 11.78
N LYS A 56 21.93 11.90 12.69
CA LYS A 56 23.10 11.37 13.45
C LYS A 56 23.95 10.40 12.63
N LEU A 57 23.43 9.85 11.52
CA LEU A 57 24.22 8.98 10.65
C LEU A 57 25.23 9.81 9.84
N SER A 58 26.40 9.23 9.59
CA SER A 58 27.40 9.80 8.67
C SER A 58 26.84 9.91 7.25
N GLN A 59 27.51 10.70 6.43
CA GLN A 59 27.11 10.85 5.01
C GLN A 59 27.16 9.51 4.27
N GLU A 60 28.16 8.68 4.54
CA GLU A 60 28.29 7.36 3.92
C GLU A 60 27.19 6.40 4.35
N GLU A 61 26.83 6.37 5.63
CA GLU A 61 25.73 5.54 6.14
C GLU A 61 24.39 5.97 5.52
N ARG A 62 24.11 7.27 5.44
CA ARG A 62 22.90 7.79 4.76
C ARG A 62 22.88 7.42 3.29
N LYS A 63 24.01 7.51 2.58
CA LYS A 63 24.13 7.09 1.18
C LYS A 63 23.85 5.60 0.99
N LYS A 64 24.41 4.77 1.88
CA LYS A 64 24.16 3.32 1.90
C LYS A 64 22.68 3.01 2.17
N LEU A 65 22.08 3.67 3.16
CA LEU A 65 20.66 3.52 3.50
C LEU A 65 19.75 3.94 2.34
N HIS A 66 20.07 5.09 1.70
CA HIS A 66 19.35 5.56 0.51
C HIS A 66 19.42 4.54 -0.64
N LYS A 67 20.60 4.01 -0.94
CA LYS A 67 20.76 2.98 -1.98
C LYS A 67 19.92 1.75 -1.67
N LEU A 68 19.96 1.25 -0.45
CA LEU A 68 19.16 0.09 -0.02
C LEU A 68 17.65 0.37 -0.11
N ASN A 69 17.21 1.57 0.28
CA ASN A 69 15.81 1.98 0.16
C ASN A 69 15.34 2.01 -1.30
N VAL A 70 16.13 2.60 -2.21
CA VAL A 70 15.80 2.63 -3.64
C VAL A 70 15.78 1.22 -4.24
N ILE A 71 16.76 0.38 -3.93
CA ILE A 71 16.76 -1.02 -4.39
C ILE A 71 15.53 -1.77 -3.87
N ALA A 72 15.21 -1.61 -2.59
CA ALA A 72 14.03 -2.25 -2.01
C ALA A 72 12.73 -1.79 -2.68
N SER A 73 12.63 -0.53 -3.15
CA SER A 73 11.42 -0.02 -3.79
C SER A 73 11.03 -0.78 -5.07
N ALA A 74 11.98 -1.44 -5.74
CA ALA A 74 11.69 -2.30 -6.89
C ALA A 74 10.81 -3.52 -6.54
N LYS A 75 10.68 -3.89 -5.24
CA LYS A 75 9.76 -4.95 -4.79
C LYS A 75 8.31 -4.62 -5.12
N ILE A 76 7.94 -3.34 -5.14
CA ILE A 76 6.56 -2.92 -5.46
C ILE A 76 6.10 -3.54 -6.78
N ILE A 77 6.96 -3.62 -7.80
CA ILE A 77 6.62 -4.19 -9.11
C ILE A 77 6.21 -5.64 -8.98
N PHE A 78 6.95 -6.43 -8.19
CA PHE A 78 6.68 -7.87 -8.04
C PHE A 78 5.49 -8.11 -7.11
N ASP A 79 5.40 -7.42 -5.98
CA ASP A 79 4.36 -7.66 -5.00
C ASP A 79 2.99 -7.16 -5.48
N SER A 80 2.93 -6.00 -6.18
CA SER A 80 1.70 -5.58 -6.85
C SER A 80 1.29 -6.55 -7.97
N GLY A 81 2.25 -7.01 -8.76
CA GLY A 81 1.96 -7.99 -9.82
C GLY A 81 1.46 -9.32 -9.28
N ILE A 82 2.04 -9.83 -8.19
CA ILE A 82 1.57 -11.03 -7.51
C ILE A 82 0.14 -10.83 -7.01
N SER A 83 -0.11 -9.73 -6.31
CA SER A 83 -1.44 -9.37 -5.80
C SER A 83 -2.49 -9.34 -6.92
N TRP A 84 -2.19 -8.68 -8.04
CA TRP A 84 -3.17 -8.44 -9.09
C TRP A 84 -3.34 -9.61 -10.07
N PHE A 85 -2.28 -10.39 -10.34
CA PHE A 85 -2.32 -11.38 -11.42
C PHE A 85 -2.35 -12.84 -10.95
N TRP A 86 -1.82 -13.16 -9.75
CA TRP A 86 -1.85 -14.54 -9.28
C TRP A 86 -3.23 -14.93 -8.75
N SER A 87 -3.52 -16.24 -8.84
CA SER A 87 -4.66 -16.86 -8.17
C SER A 87 -4.36 -17.12 -6.69
N ASP A 88 -5.40 -17.23 -5.85
CA ASP A 88 -5.27 -17.58 -4.43
C ASP A 88 -4.53 -18.89 -4.23
N LYS A 89 -4.85 -19.91 -5.05
CA LYS A 89 -4.17 -21.20 -5.04
C LYS A 89 -2.65 -21.05 -5.24
N ARG A 90 -2.23 -20.15 -6.17
CA ARG A 90 -0.80 -19.93 -6.42
C ARG A 90 -0.15 -19.15 -5.28
N ILE A 91 -0.84 -18.16 -4.72
CA ILE A 91 -0.35 -17.41 -3.57
C ILE A 91 -0.15 -18.35 -2.39
N ASN A 92 -1.16 -19.13 -1.99
CA ASN A 92 -1.09 -20.08 -0.87
C ASN A 92 -0.01 -21.14 -1.05
N LYS A 93 0.28 -21.55 -2.31
CA LYS A 93 1.34 -22.53 -2.60
C LYS A 93 2.75 -21.95 -2.48
N LEU A 94 2.94 -20.66 -2.85
CA LEU A 94 4.28 -20.10 -3.06
C LEU A 94 4.67 -19.00 -2.06
N ILE A 95 3.74 -18.52 -1.26
CA ILE A 95 3.96 -17.48 -0.26
C ILE A 95 3.56 -18.02 1.11
N SER A 96 4.54 -18.11 2.00
CA SER A 96 4.26 -18.35 3.42
C SER A 96 4.01 -17.00 4.10
N TYR A 97 2.91 -16.87 4.82
CA TYR A 97 2.52 -15.68 5.56
C TYR A 97 1.78 -16.03 6.84
N GLU A 98 1.78 -15.11 7.77
CA GLU A 98 1.02 -15.13 9.02
C GLU A 98 0.30 -13.81 9.15
N ILE A 99 -0.96 -13.82 9.58
CA ILE A 99 -1.73 -12.61 9.90
C ILE A 99 -2.03 -12.63 11.39
N ARG A 100 -1.26 -11.86 12.16
CA ARG A 100 -1.45 -11.77 13.61
C ARG A 100 -2.63 -10.86 13.92
N GLY A 101 -3.52 -11.32 14.79
CA GLY A 101 -4.76 -10.61 15.16
C GLY A 101 -5.90 -10.79 14.15
N LEU A 102 -5.79 -11.76 13.24
CA LEU A 102 -6.88 -12.08 12.31
C LEU A 102 -8.13 -12.54 13.03
N GLU A 103 -7.99 -13.33 14.08
CA GLU A 103 -9.09 -13.80 14.92
C GLU A 103 -9.89 -12.66 15.54
N ASN A 104 -9.22 -11.62 16.03
CA ASN A 104 -9.87 -10.44 16.59
C ASN A 104 -10.67 -9.67 15.51
N LEU A 105 -10.08 -9.54 14.30
CA LEU A 105 -10.77 -8.92 13.18
C LEU A 105 -12.04 -9.69 12.81
N LEU A 106 -11.95 -11.01 12.70
CA LEU A 106 -13.08 -11.87 12.33
C LEU A 106 -14.19 -11.86 13.39
N GLU A 107 -13.82 -11.77 14.67
CA GLU A 107 -14.79 -11.62 15.77
C GLU A 107 -15.53 -10.28 15.66
N GLU A 108 -14.83 -9.18 15.48
CA GLU A 108 -15.45 -7.86 15.31
C GLU A 108 -16.35 -7.80 14.05
N GLN A 109 -15.96 -8.48 12.97
CA GLN A 109 -16.80 -8.60 11.78
C GLN A 109 -18.10 -9.38 12.04
N LYS A 110 -18.05 -10.46 12.85
CA LYS A 110 -19.26 -11.20 13.25
C LYS A 110 -20.22 -10.35 14.07
N ASN A 111 -19.70 -9.44 14.87
CA ASN A 111 -20.50 -8.52 15.67
C ASN A 111 -21.07 -7.34 14.85
N ASN A 112 -20.88 -7.31 13.54
CA ASN A 112 -21.28 -6.22 12.64
C ASN A 112 -20.76 -4.83 13.07
N ASN A 113 -19.65 -4.79 13.78
CA ASN A 113 -18.99 -3.54 14.11
C ASN A 113 -18.25 -2.99 12.88
N GLY A 114 -18.46 -1.71 12.58
CA GLY A 114 -17.66 -1.04 11.57
C GLY A 114 -16.20 -0.96 12.02
N ILE A 115 -15.27 -1.33 11.18
CA ILE A 115 -13.85 -1.39 11.51
C ILE A 115 -13.07 -0.51 10.56
N LEU A 116 -12.31 0.46 11.11
CA LEU A 116 -11.37 1.27 10.34
C LEU A 116 -9.96 0.72 10.56
N LEU A 117 -9.44 -0.01 9.57
CA LEU A 117 -8.08 -0.53 9.59
C LEU A 117 -7.11 0.50 9.02
N PHE A 118 -6.17 0.94 9.85
CA PHE A 118 -5.08 1.79 9.40
C PHE A 118 -4.03 0.97 8.68
N PHE A 119 -3.82 1.33 7.42
CA PHE A 119 -2.81 0.75 6.57
C PHE A 119 -1.69 1.77 6.31
N LYS A 120 -0.46 1.29 6.15
CA LYS A 120 0.68 2.14 5.77
C LYS A 120 1.06 1.88 4.30
N HIS A 121 1.58 2.90 3.62
CA HIS A 121 2.15 2.76 2.28
C HIS A 121 3.50 2.03 2.34
N SER A 122 3.47 0.74 2.71
CA SER A 122 4.64 -0.13 2.65
C SER A 122 4.93 -0.55 1.21
N LEU A 123 6.12 -1.11 0.97
CA LEU A 123 6.47 -1.69 -0.33
C LEU A 123 5.59 -2.92 -0.68
N HIS A 124 4.92 -3.49 0.31
CA HIS A 124 4.10 -4.69 0.20
C HIS A 124 2.59 -4.39 0.21
N LEU A 125 2.17 -3.12 0.27
CA LEU A 125 0.79 -2.68 0.47
C LEU A 125 -0.24 -3.50 -0.33
N GLU A 126 -0.02 -3.68 -1.62
CA GLU A 126 -0.95 -4.42 -2.50
C GLU A 126 -1.01 -5.91 -2.14
N LEU A 127 0.14 -6.50 -1.80
CA LEU A 127 0.22 -7.90 -1.40
C LEU A 127 -0.37 -8.12 -0.01
N ASP A 128 -0.08 -7.22 0.94
CA ASP A 128 -0.62 -7.26 2.30
C ASP A 128 -2.16 -7.18 2.27
N ALA A 129 -2.71 -6.25 1.47
CA ALA A 129 -4.16 -6.16 1.26
C ALA A 129 -4.74 -7.43 0.59
N ARG A 130 -3.99 -8.05 -0.33
CA ARG A 130 -4.39 -9.30 -0.98
C ARG A 130 -4.45 -10.46 0.01
N LEU A 131 -3.41 -10.62 0.83
CA LEU A 131 -3.35 -11.67 1.84
C LEU A 131 -4.45 -11.50 2.89
N LEU A 132 -4.68 -10.28 3.34
CA LEU A 132 -5.78 -10.00 4.27
C LEU A 132 -7.14 -10.28 3.62
N GLY A 133 -7.38 -9.82 2.40
CA GLY A 133 -8.65 -10.01 1.69
C GLY A 133 -8.97 -11.47 1.30
N MET A 134 -7.95 -12.35 1.26
CA MET A 134 -8.16 -13.81 1.14
C MET A 134 -8.69 -14.43 2.44
N ASN A 135 -8.59 -13.75 3.59
CA ASN A 135 -8.92 -14.29 4.91
C ASN A 135 -10.03 -13.48 5.63
N ALA A 136 -10.34 -12.27 5.18
CA ALA A 136 -11.35 -11.41 5.77
C ALA A 136 -12.07 -10.56 4.71
N GLU A 137 -13.32 -10.16 4.98
CA GLU A 137 -14.04 -9.23 4.10
C GLU A 137 -13.56 -7.80 4.35
N ILE A 138 -12.98 -7.17 3.33
CA ILE A 138 -12.41 -5.83 3.43
C ILE A 138 -12.81 -4.96 2.24
N TYR A 139 -12.87 -3.65 2.47
CA TYR A 139 -13.19 -2.60 1.52
C TYR A 139 -12.04 -1.59 1.45
N GLY A 140 -11.67 -1.07 0.28
CA GLY A 140 -10.51 -0.22 0.09
C GLY A 140 -10.85 1.24 -0.15
N VAL A 141 -10.12 2.16 0.49
CA VAL A 141 -10.11 3.58 0.10
C VAL A 141 -8.88 3.82 -0.74
N GLU A 142 -9.05 4.36 -1.94
CA GLU A 142 -8.00 4.57 -2.90
C GLU A 142 -8.03 5.96 -3.54
N ARG A 143 -6.98 6.30 -4.26
CA ARG A 143 -6.94 7.43 -5.15
C ARG A 143 -7.14 6.94 -6.59
N VAL A 144 -8.08 7.52 -7.32
CA VAL A 144 -8.24 7.31 -8.75
C VAL A 144 -7.03 7.90 -9.49
N HIS A 145 -6.46 7.15 -10.42
CA HIS A 145 -5.30 7.57 -11.21
C HIS A 145 -5.72 8.40 -12.43
N ASN A 146 -4.81 9.25 -12.90
CA ASN A 146 -5.03 10.09 -14.07
C ASN A 146 -4.99 9.31 -15.42
N SER A 147 -4.75 8.00 -15.40
CA SER A 147 -4.66 7.15 -16.59
C SER A 147 -5.72 6.06 -16.53
N ASP A 148 -6.83 6.25 -17.23
CA ASP A 148 -7.99 5.33 -17.25
C ASP A 148 -7.60 3.89 -17.55
N SER A 149 -6.64 3.67 -18.46
CA SER A 149 -6.21 2.33 -18.86
C SER A 149 -5.42 1.63 -17.75
N PHE A 150 -4.53 2.35 -17.06
CA PHE A 150 -3.77 1.80 -15.93
C PHE A 150 -4.67 1.61 -14.71
N ASP A 151 -5.53 2.58 -14.45
CA ASP A 151 -6.52 2.55 -13.36
C ASP A 151 -7.44 1.33 -13.49
N SER A 152 -7.89 1.01 -14.70
CA SER A 152 -8.67 -0.21 -14.97
C SER A 152 -7.92 -1.50 -14.62
N ILE A 153 -6.60 -1.58 -14.89
CA ILE A 153 -5.79 -2.75 -14.55
C ILE A 153 -5.63 -2.87 -13.04
N GLN A 154 -5.31 -1.77 -12.38
CA GLN A 154 -5.14 -1.70 -10.94
C GLN A 154 -6.44 -2.03 -10.22
N ASN A 155 -7.57 -1.45 -10.62
CA ASN A 155 -8.88 -1.69 -10.03
C ASN A 155 -9.29 -3.17 -10.16
N LYS A 156 -9.15 -3.77 -11.36
CA LYS A 156 -9.37 -5.22 -11.53
C LYS A 156 -8.47 -6.07 -10.65
N GLY A 157 -7.23 -5.64 -10.43
CA GLY A 157 -6.31 -6.31 -9.53
C GLY A 157 -6.75 -6.21 -8.07
N ARG A 158 -7.12 -5.02 -7.63
CA ARG A 158 -7.55 -4.72 -6.26
C ARG A 158 -8.86 -5.39 -5.88
N LEU A 159 -9.82 -5.49 -6.81
CA LEU A 159 -11.08 -6.21 -6.60
C LEU A 159 -10.91 -7.71 -6.35
N LYS A 160 -9.71 -8.28 -6.50
CA LYS A 160 -9.39 -9.62 -5.97
C LYS A 160 -9.07 -9.59 -4.47
N SER A 161 -8.65 -8.44 -3.96
CA SER A 161 -8.24 -8.24 -2.57
C SER A 161 -9.39 -7.70 -1.72
N VAL A 162 -10.19 -6.81 -2.27
CA VAL A 162 -11.26 -6.10 -1.56
C VAL A 162 -12.59 -6.33 -2.26
N LYS A 163 -13.69 -6.23 -1.51
CA LYS A 163 -15.05 -6.39 -2.05
C LYS A 163 -15.47 -5.22 -2.95
N ASP A 164 -15.05 -4.03 -2.59
CA ASP A 164 -15.30 -2.80 -3.36
C ASP A 164 -14.23 -1.75 -3.02
N THR A 165 -14.05 -0.78 -3.90
CA THR A 165 -13.17 0.35 -3.70
C THR A 165 -13.93 1.68 -3.71
N CYS A 166 -13.36 2.69 -3.06
CA CYS A 166 -13.91 4.02 -2.99
C CYS A 166 -12.82 5.07 -3.19
N ASP A 167 -13.08 6.06 -4.05
CA ASP A 167 -12.21 7.22 -4.13
C ASP A 167 -12.18 7.95 -2.77
N ARG A 168 -10.98 8.29 -2.31
CA ARG A 168 -10.76 9.05 -1.07
C ARG A 168 -11.50 10.40 -1.05
N ASN A 169 -11.79 10.96 -2.24
CA ASN A 169 -12.54 12.20 -2.38
C ASN A 169 -14.06 12.00 -2.24
N ASN A 170 -14.53 10.75 -2.09
CA ASN A 170 -15.93 10.42 -1.81
C ASN A 170 -16.08 9.81 -0.39
N PRO A 171 -15.87 10.59 0.68
CA PRO A 171 -15.89 10.07 2.04
C PRO A 171 -17.25 9.49 2.45
N LEU A 172 -18.35 9.95 1.86
CA LEU A 172 -19.69 9.45 2.20
C LEU A 172 -19.85 7.95 1.88
N LYS A 173 -19.19 7.44 0.83
CA LYS A 173 -19.27 6.03 0.45
C LYS A 173 -18.63 5.15 1.54
N PHE A 174 -17.41 5.42 1.97
CA PHE A 174 -16.74 4.57 2.97
C PHE A 174 -17.24 4.81 4.39
N ILE A 175 -17.75 6.02 4.73
CA ILE A 175 -18.46 6.27 5.98
C ILE A 175 -19.73 5.40 6.06
N ARG A 176 -20.46 5.26 4.94
CA ARG A 176 -21.63 4.37 4.88
C ARG A 176 -21.23 2.91 5.07
N TRP A 177 -20.11 2.47 4.52
CA TRP A 177 -19.58 1.12 4.76
C TRP A 177 -19.31 0.88 6.24
N LEU A 178 -18.62 1.80 6.92
CA LEU A 178 -18.35 1.68 8.35
C LEU A 178 -19.64 1.62 9.17
N LYS A 179 -20.63 2.47 8.88
CA LYS A 179 -21.94 2.44 9.56
C LYS A 179 -22.71 1.14 9.33
N ASN A 180 -22.45 0.45 8.24
CA ASN A 180 -23.04 -0.84 7.89
C ASN A 180 -22.16 -2.03 8.34
N GLY A 181 -21.30 -1.85 9.33
CA GLY A 181 -20.48 -2.92 9.89
C GLY A 181 -19.35 -3.42 9.00
N LYS A 182 -18.95 -2.67 7.97
CA LYS A 182 -17.88 -3.11 7.06
C LYS A 182 -16.51 -2.73 7.57
N THR A 183 -15.51 -3.54 7.19
CA THR A 183 -14.09 -3.27 7.46
C THR A 183 -13.49 -2.47 6.32
N VAL A 184 -12.99 -1.29 6.62
CA VAL A 184 -12.44 -0.36 5.63
C VAL A 184 -10.94 -0.20 5.84
N LEU A 185 -10.15 -0.49 4.80
CA LEU A 185 -8.70 -0.20 4.75
C LEU A 185 -8.50 1.26 4.38
N TYR A 186 -7.78 1.99 5.23
CA TYR A 186 -7.48 3.40 5.01
C TYR A 186 -6.02 3.70 5.31
N ALA A 187 -5.24 4.03 4.27
CA ALA A 187 -3.84 4.42 4.40
C ALA A 187 -3.73 5.93 4.63
N THR A 188 -3.23 6.33 5.80
CA THR A 188 -3.26 7.70 6.31
C THR A 188 -1.88 8.34 6.49
N ASP A 189 -0.83 7.66 6.07
CA ASP A 189 0.57 8.01 6.33
C ASP A 189 1.23 8.86 5.22
N GLN A 190 0.43 9.50 4.37
CA GLN A 190 0.91 10.45 3.37
C GLN A 190 0.50 11.88 3.72
N ASP A 191 1.30 12.85 3.24
CA ASP A 191 0.98 14.27 3.31
C ASP A 191 -0.12 14.63 2.30
N TYR A 192 -1.24 15.15 2.80
CA TYR A 192 -2.38 15.63 2.02
C TYR A 192 -2.49 17.16 2.00
N GLY A 193 -1.44 17.86 2.46
CA GLY A 193 -1.40 19.31 2.59
C GLY A 193 -2.02 19.83 3.91
N LEU A 194 -1.73 21.08 4.21
CA LEU A 194 -2.08 21.69 5.50
C LEU A 194 -3.57 21.86 5.73
N SER A 195 -4.37 22.02 4.68
CA SER A 195 -5.81 22.28 4.79
C SER A 195 -6.64 21.14 5.41
N GLN A 196 -6.10 19.92 5.42
CA GLN A 196 -6.77 18.72 5.94
C GLN A 196 -5.94 17.98 6.99
N SER A 197 -4.94 18.65 7.55
CA SER A 197 -3.95 18.03 8.42
C SER A 197 -3.70 18.88 9.66
N ASP A 198 -3.36 18.19 10.75
CA ASP A 198 -2.77 18.77 11.94
C ASP A 198 -1.24 18.64 11.85
N ILE A 199 -0.52 19.57 12.49
CA ILE A 199 0.94 19.48 12.55
C ILE A 199 1.34 18.60 13.72
N VAL A 200 2.00 17.48 13.43
CA VAL A 200 2.50 16.53 14.41
C VAL A 200 4.00 16.34 14.20
N ASN A 201 4.77 16.20 15.27
CA ASN A 201 6.18 15.93 15.17
C ASN A 201 6.44 14.48 14.69
N PHE A 202 7.17 14.36 13.58
CA PHE A 202 7.64 13.10 13.02
C PHE A 202 9.16 13.16 12.83
N PHE A 203 9.90 12.29 13.49
CA PHE A 203 11.38 12.37 13.55
C PHE A 203 11.91 13.76 13.97
N ASN A 204 11.27 14.40 14.94
CA ASN A 204 11.56 15.77 15.41
C ASN A 204 11.35 16.88 14.37
N HIS A 205 10.65 16.61 13.28
CA HIS A 205 10.24 17.61 12.30
C HIS A 205 8.72 17.78 12.32
N PRO A 206 8.21 19.01 12.18
CA PRO A 206 6.78 19.23 12.02
C PRO A 206 6.32 18.62 10.69
N ALA A 207 5.34 17.71 10.75
CA ALA A 207 4.80 17.01 9.59
C ALA A 207 3.28 17.18 9.53
N ALA A 208 2.76 17.46 8.34
CA ALA A 208 1.33 17.52 8.11
C ALA A 208 0.73 16.10 8.16
N THR A 209 -0.09 15.86 9.18
CA THR A 209 -0.72 14.56 9.44
C THR A 209 -2.22 14.69 9.28
N ILE A 210 -2.83 13.87 8.42
CA ILE A 210 -4.25 13.95 8.10
C ILE A 210 -5.13 13.78 9.34
N SER A 211 -6.08 14.71 9.55
CA SER A 211 -7.03 14.70 10.69
C SER A 211 -8.35 13.96 10.39
N ALA A 212 -8.59 13.58 9.13
CA ALA A 212 -9.82 12.91 8.72
C ALA A 212 -10.12 11.61 9.48
N PRO A 213 -9.16 10.72 9.81
CA PRO A 213 -9.44 9.50 10.58
C PRO A 213 -10.13 9.74 11.89
N GLN A 214 -9.70 10.75 12.66
CA GLN A 214 -10.32 11.10 13.94
C GLN A 214 -11.78 11.53 13.77
N LYS A 215 -12.08 12.32 12.73
CA LYS A 215 -13.45 12.76 12.42
C LYS A 215 -14.33 11.58 11.98
N ILE A 216 -13.78 10.66 11.20
CA ILE A 216 -14.47 9.45 10.74
C ILE A 216 -14.83 8.57 11.93
N ILE A 217 -13.89 8.26 12.81
CA ILE A 217 -14.11 7.44 14.02
C ILE A 217 -15.20 8.07 14.90
N LYS A 218 -15.12 9.37 15.17
CA LYS A 218 -16.13 10.08 15.95
C LYS A 218 -17.52 10.03 15.33
N SER A 219 -17.64 10.14 14.01
CA SER A 219 -18.93 10.20 13.30
C SER A 219 -19.56 8.84 13.05
N THR A 220 -18.76 7.79 12.98
CA THR A 220 -19.22 6.42 12.67
C THR A 220 -19.33 5.54 13.91
N LYS A 221 -18.67 5.91 15.01
CA LYS A 221 -18.47 5.09 16.21
C LYS A 221 -17.82 3.72 15.88
N CYS A 222 -17.10 3.64 14.76
CA CYS A 222 -16.40 2.43 14.36
C CYS A 222 -15.23 2.13 15.31
N ASN A 223 -14.85 0.86 15.36
CA ASN A 223 -13.69 0.42 16.15
C ASN A 223 -12.38 0.73 15.38
N PRO A 224 -11.48 1.56 15.93
CA PRO A 224 -10.18 1.83 15.31
C PRO A 224 -9.17 0.72 15.64
N ASN A 225 -9.46 -0.54 15.29
CA ASN A 225 -8.54 -1.66 15.52
C ASN A 225 -7.40 -1.65 14.49
N GLY A 226 -6.26 -1.07 14.87
CA GLY A 226 -5.05 -1.00 14.05
C GLY A 226 -3.99 -2.07 14.34
N ASN A 227 -4.27 -3.08 15.15
CA ASN A 227 -3.25 -4.04 15.62
C ASN A 227 -3.26 -5.40 14.87
N ILE A 228 -3.49 -5.37 13.56
CA ILE A 228 -3.22 -6.54 12.70
C ILE A 228 -1.77 -6.40 12.19
N ARG A 229 -0.93 -7.35 12.54
CA ARG A 229 0.48 -7.45 12.12
C ARG A 229 0.70 -8.67 11.23
#